data_008ff9f3087d5dd73088eb174210b0eb
#
_entry.id   008ff9f3087d5dd73088eb174210b0eb
#
_cell.length_a   1.000
_cell.length_b   1.000
_cell.length_c   1.000
_cell.angle_alpha   90.00
_cell.angle_beta   90.00
_cell.angle_gamma   90.00
#
_symmetry.space_group_name_H-M   'P 1'
#
loop_
_entity.id
_entity.type
_entity.pdbx_description
1 polymer ?
#
loop_
_entity_poly.entity_id
_entity_poly.type
_entity_poly.pdbx_seq_one_letter_code
_entity_poly.pdbx_strand_id
1 'polypeptide(L)'
;MGLGFNPERQWAEGDLKFQMVPQEKVVGWANIQKLHDKYVGEGFEGIVIRDPSKVYNFGGRTNAMIKVKMYKDAEFEIVGYEDGLRPEDMVFVCQTELGAKFEAKPMGPRELKYEYLDRMDEIIGKMATVKYFYLSDEGVPLQPVLKAIRDYE
;
A
#
# COMPACT_ATOMS: atom_id res chain seq x y z
N MET A 1 13.59 -0.92 10.59
CA MET A 1 12.44 -0.17 11.12
C MET A 1 12.34 1.14 10.38
N GLY A 2 11.26 1.36 9.67
CA GLY A 2 10.90 2.67 9.19
C GLY A 2 10.30 3.45 10.36
N LEU A 3 10.72 4.68 10.57
CA LEU A 3 10.03 5.60 11.45
C LEU A 3 8.65 5.83 10.84
N GLY A 4 7.62 5.20 11.41
CA GLY A 4 6.24 5.52 11.11
C GLY A 4 6.00 6.98 11.49
N PHE A 5 5.36 7.73 10.63
CA PHE A 5 4.92 9.07 10.95
C PHE A 5 3.86 8.95 12.05
N ASN A 6 4.23 9.35 13.28
CA ASN A 6 3.27 9.54 14.36
C ASN A 6 2.90 11.02 14.37
N PRO A 7 1.66 11.39 13.95
CA PRO A 7 1.25 12.78 13.88
C PRO A 7 1.19 13.50 15.25
N GLU A 8 1.21 12.75 16.34
CA GLU A 8 1.21 13.32 17.71
C GLU A 8 2.61 13.63 18.25
N ARG A 9 3.68 13.28 17.55
CA ARG A 9 5.02 13.70 17.92
C ARG A 9 5.28 15.14 17.49
N GLN A 10 4.90 16.09 18.33
CA GLN A 10 5.41 17.47 18.25
C GLN A 10 6.91 17.43 18.57
N TRP A 11 7.72 17.76 17.60
CA TRP A 11 9.13 18.04 17.81
C TRP A 11 9.22 19.41 18.50
N ALA A 12 9.58 19.44 19.79
CA ALA A 12 9.87 20.68 20.47
C ALA A 12 11.12 21.32 19.81
N GLU A 13 10.98 22.56 19.37
CA GLU A 13 12.13 23.36 18.92
C GLU A 13 13.17 23.42 20.05
N GLY A 14 14.38 22.90 19.78
CA GLY A 14 15.54 23.04 20.64
C GLY A 14 16.32 21.80 21.01
N ASP A 15 15.74 20.59 20.94
CA ASP A 15 16.42 19.35 21.30
C ASP A 15 16.47 18.37 20.12
N LEU A 16 17.52 18.42 19.32
CA LEU A 16 17.88 17.32 18.42
C LEU A 16 18.29 16.09 19.24
N LYS A 17 17.33 15.35 19.72
CA LYS A 17 17.56 14.05 20.37
C LYS A 17 17.75 12.99 19.29
N PHE A 18 18.98 12.57 19.10
CA PHE A 18 19.27 11.36 18.32
C PHE A 18 18.74 10.15 19.10
N GLN A 19 17.73 9.50 18.58
CA GLN A 19 17.21 8.28 19.15
C GLN A 19 17.63 7.09 18.28
N MET A 20 18.28 6.11 18.89
CA MET A 20 18.56 4.85 18.23
C MET A 20 17.24 4.15 17.90
N VAL A 21 17.08 3.76 16.64
CA VAL A 21 15.93 2.93 16.23
C VAL A 21 16.04 1.57 16.91
N PRO A 22 15.04 1.09 17.66
CA PRO A 22 15.09 -0.21 18.31
C PRO A 22 15.30 -1.31 17.28
N GLN A 23 16.20 -2.26 17.59
CA GLN A 23 16.48 -3.42 16.73
C GLN A 23 16.36 -4.68 17.57
N GLU A 24 15.58 -5.63 17.07
CA GLU A 24 15.36 -6.92 17.71
C GLU A 24 15.77 -8.04 16.76
N LYS A 25 16.50 -9.04 17.26
CA LYS A 25 16.75 -10.26 16.47
C LYS A 25 15.52 -11.13 16.49
N VAL A 26 15.10 -11.58 15.32
CA VAL A 26 13.93 -12.42 15.16
C VAL A 26 14.23 -13.57 14.20
N VAL A 27 13.70 -14.74 14.50
CA VAL A 27 13.82 -15.93 13.67
C VAL A 27 12.42 -16.50 13.41
N GLY A 28 12.15 -16.82 12.16
CA GLY A 28 10.90 -17.43 11.72
C GLY A 28 9.77 -16.42 11.43
N TRP A 29 8.98 -16.75 10.42
CA TRP A 29 7.93 -15.87 9.92
C TRP A 29 6.87 -15.51 10.96
N ALA A 30 6.45 -16.47 11.79
CA ALA A 30 5.46 -16.23 12.84
C ALA A 30 5.90 -15.17 13.87
N ASN A 31 7.19 -15.14 14.21
CA ASN A 31 7.73 -14.14 15.13
C ASN A 31 7.89 -12.76 14.44
N ILE A 32 8.23 -12.75 13.16
CA ILE A 32 8.24 -11.53 12.34
C ILE A 32 6.85 -10.91 12.31
N GLN A 33 5.81 -11.72 12.13
CA GLN A 33 4.43 -11.26 12.10
C GLN A 33 3.98 -10.70 13.45
N LYS A 34 4.33 -11.35 14.55
CA LYS A 34 4.05 -10.84 15.91
C LYS A 34 4.71 -9.48 16.17
N LEU A 35 5.98 -9.31 15.76
CA LEU A 35 6.67 -8.03 15.86
C LEU A 35 6.03 -6.95 14.97
N HIS A 36 5.66 -7.32 13.76
CA HIS A 36 4.94 -6.42 12.87
C HIS A 36 3.65 -5.91 13.53
N ASP A 37 2.82 -6.83 14.05
CA ASP A 37 1.53 -6.48 14.66
C ASP A 37 1.71 -5.63 15.93
N LYS A 38 2.73 -5.94 16.74
CA LYS A 38 3.12 -5.13 17.91
C LYS A 38 3.42 -3.70 17.49
N TYR A 39 4.32 -3.49 16.52
CA TYR A 39 4.73 -2.15 16.12
C TYR A 39 3.63 -1.39 15.36
N VAL A 40 2.81 -2.06 14.57
CA VAL A 40 1.62 -1.44 13.95
C VAL A 40 0.62 -1.02 15.03
N GLY A 41 0.42 -1.83 16.09
CA GLY A 41 -0.40 -1.45 17.25
C GLY A 41 0.16 -0.26 18.04
N GLU A 42 1.47 -0.01 17.98
CA GLU A 42 2.14 1.16 18.56
C GLU A 42 2.14 2.39 17.62
N GLY A 43 1.47 2.31 16.46
CA GLY A 43 1.33 3.41 15.49
C GLY A 43 2.44 3.50 14.44
N PHE A 44 3.28 2.47 14.31
CA PHE A 44 4.27 2.41 13.22
C PHE A 44 3.63 1.90 11.92
N GLU A 45 4.17 2.34 10.78
CA GLU A 45 3.72 1.92 9.44
C GLU A 45 3.95 0.44 9.17
N GLY A 46 4.92 -0.16 9.83
CA GLY A 46 5.36 -1.53 9.66
C GLY A 46 6.79 -1.72 10.15
N ILE A 47 7.42 -2.79 9.70
CA ILE A 47 8.81 -3.09 10.08
C ILE A 47 9.70 -3.26 8.86
N VAL A 48 11.00 -3.04 9.05
CA VAL A 48 12.04 -3.38 8.07
C VAL A 48 12.86 -4.53 8.61
N ILE A 49 12.84 -5.65 7.89
CA ILE A 49 13.66 -6.82 8.19
C ILE A 49 14.99 -6.65 7.49
N ARG A 50 16.08 -6.87 8.20
CA ARG A 50 17.43 -6.88 7.64
C ARG A 50 18.05 -8.25 7.81
N ASP A 51 18.61 -8.78 6.73
CA ASP A 51 19.40 -10.00 6.77
C ASP A 51 20.83 -9.67 7.26
N PRO A 52 21.22 -10.12 8.47
CA PRO A 52 22.51 -9.79 9.04
C PRO A 52 23.69 -10.46 8.32
N SER A 53 23.43 -11.48 7.52
CA SER A 53 24.48 -12.20 6.75
C SER A 53 24.90 -11.45 5.49
N LYS A 54 24.11 -10.45 5.08
CA LYS A 54 24.37 -9.67 3.85
C LYS A 54 25.02 -8.33 4.16
N VAL A 55 25.94 -7.94 3.29
CA VAL A 55 26.58 -6.62 3.36
C VAL A 55 25.59 -5.50 3.03
N TYR A 56 25.85 -4.32 3.60
CA TYR A 56 25.10 -3.12 3.28
C TYR A 56 25.40 -2.68 1.84
N ASN A 57 24.36 -2.47 1.04
CA ASN A 57 24.49 -1.99 -0.32
C ASN A 57 24.21 -0.49 -0.38
N PHE A 58 25.19 0.29 -0.83
CA PHE A 58 25.06 1.74 -0.99
C PHE A 58 24.37 2.08 -2.31
N GLY A 59 23.31 2.89 -2.25
CA GLY A 59 22.69 3.51 -3.42
C GLY A 59 21.87 2.60 -4.32
N GLY A 60 21.54 1.37 -3.91
CA GLY A 60 20.76 0.43 -4.72
C GLY A 60 19.62 -0.26 -3.96
N ARG A 61 18.70 -0.86 -4.72
CA ARG A 61 17.71 -1.79 -4.13
C ARG A 61 18.41 -3.09 -3.79
N THR A 62 18.14 -3.64 -2.60
CA THR A 62 18.72 -4.88 -2.13
C THR A 62 17.65 -5.77 -1.50
N ASN A 63 17.80 -7.08 -1.67
CA ASN A 63 16.99 -8.08 -0.96
C ASN A 63 17.51 -8.38 0.46
N ALA A 64 18.57 -7.70 0.89
CA ALA A 64 19.06 -7.75 2.26
C ALA A 64 18.17 -6.95 3.25
N MET A 65 17.31 -6.08 2.72
CA MET A 65 16.34 -5.29 3.50
C MET A 65 14.96 -5.43 2.88
N ILE A 66 14.00 -5.90 3.67
CA ILE A 66 12.63 -6.15 3.24
C ILE A 66 11.70 -5.31 4.11
N LYS A 67 10.88 -4.46 3.47
CA LYS A 67 9.80 -3.74 4.15
C LYS A 67 8.60 -4.66 4.29
N VAL A 68 8.11 -4.82 5.51
CA VAL A 68 6.87 -5.53 5.81
C VAL A 68 5.84 -4.49 6.25
N LYS A 69 4.82 -4.29 5.42
CA LYS A 69 3.72 -3.37 5.66
C LYS A 69 2.42 -4.14 5.65
N MET A 70 1.46 -3.72 6.47
CA MET A 70 0.11 -4.23 6.38
C MET A 70 -0.64 -3.50 5.27
N TYR A 71 -1.37 -4.27 4.47
CA TYR A 71 -2.33 -3.75 3.52
C TYR A 71 -3.72 -4.24 3.91
N LYS A 72 -4.71 -3.42 3.60
CA LYS A 72 -6.11 -3.75 3.75
C LYS A 72 -6.73 -3.90 2.37
N ASP A 73 -7.76 -4.70 2.28
CA ASP A 73 -8.60 -4.81 1.08
C ASP A 73 -9.99 -4.27 1.44
N ALA A 74 -10.57 -3.49 0.55
CA ALA A 74 -11.97 -3.09 0.61
C ALA A 74 -12.56 -3.00 -0.81
N GLU A 75 -13.88 -2.93 -0.90
CA GLU A 75 -14.58 -2.85 -2.17
C GLU A 75 -15.05 -1.42 -2.43
N PHE A 76 -14.85 -0.97 -3.66
CA PHE A 76 -15.23 0.35 -4.13
C PHE A 76 -15.84 0.25 -5.52
N GLU A 77 -16.82 1.09 -5.81
CA GLU A 77 -17.44 1.17 -7.12
C GLU A 77 -16.48 1.80 -8.14
N ILE A 78 -16.39 1.21 -9.33
CA ILE A 78 -15.66 1.78 -10.47
C ILE A 78 -16.60 2.76 -11.17
N VAL A 79 -16.26 4.03 -11.16
CA VAL A 79 -17.08 5.10 -11.76
C VAL A 79 -16.50 5.64 -13.07
N GLY A 80 -15.33 5.15 -13.47
CA GLY A 80 -14.67 5.54 -14.70
C GLY A 80 -13.26 5.01 -14.81
N TYR A 81 -12.54 5.51 -15.79
CA TYR A 81 -11.12 5.22 -15.97
C TYR A 81 -10.41 6.43 -16.59
N GLU A 82 -9.10 6.46 -16.50
CA GLU A 82 -8.24 7.41 -17.17
C GLU A 82 -7.18 6.68 -17.99
N ASP A 83 -6.95 7.17 -19.19
CA ASP A 83 -5.91 6.65 -20.08
C ASP A 83 -4.53 7.11 -19.62
N GLY A 84 -3.57 6.21 -19.66
CA GLY A 84 -2.16 6.54 -19.48
C GLY A 84 -1.48 6.88 -20.81
N LEU A 85 -0.17 7.14 -20.76
CA LEU A 85 0.64 7.33 -21.97
C LEU A 85 0.62 6.12 -22.90
N ARG A 86 0.41 4.93 -22.32
CA ARG A 86 0.26 3.65 -23.02
C ARG A 86 -0.96 2.94 -22.44
N PRO A 87 -1.60 2.05 -23.20
CA PRO A 87 -2.79 1.34 -22.72
C PRO A 87 -2.59 0.63 -21.38
N GLU A 88 -1.41 0.05 -21.16
CA GLU A 88 -1.07 -0.61 -19.89
C GLU A 88 -0.86 0.33 -18.69
N ASP A 89 -0.84 1.63 -18.92
CA ASP A 89 -0.72 2.64 -17.86
C ASP A 89 -2.08 3.21 -17.43
N MET A 90 -3.19 2.67 -17.97
CA MET A 90 -4.55 3.04 -17.57
C MET A 90 -4.75 2.85 -16.06
N VAL A 91 -5.61 3.69 -15.48
CA VAL A 91 -6.05 3.60 -14.09
C VAL A 91 -7.58 3.63 -14.03
N PHE A 92 -8.15 2.89 -13.09
CA PHE A 92 -9.58 2.99 -12.79
C PHE A 92 -9.83 4.13 -11.82
N VAL A 93 -10.92 4.85 -12.04
CA VAL A 93 -11.45 5.84 -11.11
C VAL A 93 -12.50 5.14 -10.25
N CYS A 94 -12.19 5.00 -8.97
CA CYS A 94 -13.09 4.41 -7.99
C CYS A 94 -13.70 5.49 -7.10
N GLN A 95 -14.83 5.18 -6.47
CA GLN A 95 -15.54 6.10 -5.60
C GLN A 95 -15.74 5.49 -4.22
N THR A 96 -15.53 6.29 -3.17
CA THR A 96 -15.85 5.92 -1.79
C THR A 96 -17.35 6.07 -1.52
N GLU A 97 -17.84 5.48 -0.44
CA GLU A 97 -19.25 5.64 -0.01
C GLU A 97 -19.61 7.12 0.26
N LEU A 98 -18.64 7.95 0.61
CA LEU A 98 -18.81 9.39 0.84
C LEU A 98 -18.75 10.21 -0.47
N GLY A 99 -18.57 9.56 -1.63
CA GLY A 99 -18.53 10.20 -2.93
C GLY A 99 -17.16 10.73 -3.36
N ALA A 100 -16.11 10.57 -2.55
CA ALA A 100 -14.76 10.95 -2.94
C ALA A 100 -14.21 10.00 -4.02
N LYS A 101 -13.60 10.54 -5.05
CA LYS A 101 -13.00 9.77 -6.14
C LYS A 101 -11.50 9.60 -5.95
N PHE A 102 -10.98 8.46 -6.37
CA PHE A 102 -9.55 8.15 -6.34
C PHE A 102 -9.17 7.21 -7.47
N GLU A 103 -7.91 7.27 -7.88
CA GLU A 103 -7.36 6.43 -8.93
C GLU A 103 -6.75 5.16 -8.35
N ALA A 104 -7.01 4.01 -8.99
CA ALA A 104 -6.44 2.73 -8.62
C ALA A 104 -5.86 2.03 -9.86
N LYS A 105 -4.55 1.77 -9.83
CA LYS A 105 -3.88 1.04 -10.92
C LYS A 105 -4.19 -0.45 -10.81
N PRO A 106 -4.65 -1.11 -11.92
CA PRO A 106 -4.93 -2.54 -11.89
C PRO A 106 -3.65 -3.36 -11.74
N MET A 107 -3.70 -4.36 -10.84
CA MET A 107 -2.68 -5.39 -10.72
C MET A 107 -2.78 -6.38 -11.88
N GLY A 108 -1.66 -6.99 -12.20
CA GLY A 108 -1.63 -8.10 -13.15
C GLY A 108 -0.77 -7.81 -14.39
N PRO A 109 -0.71 -8.78 -15.28
CA PRO A 109 0.06 -8.67 -16.51
C PRO A 109 -0.57 -7.66 -17.47
N ARG A 110 0.18 -7.31 -18.52
CA ARG A 110 -0.25 -6.32 -19.51
C ARG A 110 -1.52 -6.77 -20.26
N GLU A 111 -1.61 -8.05 -20.57
CA GLU A 111 -2.71 -8.66 -21.30
C GLU A 111 -4.05 -8.45 -20.60
N LEU A 112 -4.08 -8.58 -19.27
CA LEU A 112 -5.28 -8.34 -18.47
C LEU A 112 -5.75 -6.88 -18.56
N LYS A 113 -4.83 -5.93 -18.69
CA LYS A 113 -5.18 -4.52 -18.81
C LYS A 113 -5.80 -4.20 -20.18
N TYR A 114 -5.33 -4.85 -21.24
CA TYR A 114 -5.98 -4.76 -22.55
C TYR A 114 -7.39 -5.35 -22.51
N GLU A 115 -7.57 -6.51 -21.87
CA GLU A 115 -8.89 -7.13 -21.68
C GLU A 115 -9.85 -6.19 -20.92
N TYR A 116 -9.35 -5.46 -19.92
CA TYR A 116 -10.17 -4.47 -19.21
C TYR A 116 -10.58 -3.30 -20.11
N LEU A 117 -9.68 -2.80 -20.95
CA LEU A 117 -9.98 -1.73 -21.89
C LEU A 117 -11.05 -2.16 -22.92
N ASP A 118 -10.97 -3.38 -23.43
CA ASP A 118 -11.93 -3.93 -24.39
C ASP A 118 -13.34 -4.09 -23.78
N ARG A 119 -13.43 -4.26 -22.46
CA ARG A 119 -14.69 -4.50 -21.72
C ARG A 119 -15.06 -3.35 -20.78
N MET A 120 -14.55 -2.17 -21.02
CA MET A 120 -14.69 -1.03 -20.09
C MET A 120 -16.16 -0.67 -19.81
N ASP A 121 -17.02 -0.70 -20.83
CA ASP A 121 -18.46 -0.41 -20.69
C ASP A 121 -19.18 -1.41 -19.77
N GLU A 122 -18.67 -2.64 -19.67
CA GLU A 122 -19.21 -3.67 -18.77
C GLU A 122 -18.64 -3.54 -17.36
N ILE A 123 -17.50 -2.90 -17.19
CA ILE A 123 -16.75 -2.78 -15.93
C ILE A 123 -17.20 -1.56 -15.14
N ILE A 124 -17.51 -0.46 -15.80
CA ILE A 124 -18.01 0.75 -15.12
C ILE A 124 -19.32 0.43 -14.41
N GLY A 125 -19.41 0.79 -13.14
CA GLY A 125 -20.51 0.49 -12.23
C GLY A 125 -20.34 -0.81 -11.42
N LYS A 126 -19.31 -1.63 -11.72
CA LYS A 126 -19.01 -2.83 -10.91
C LYS A 126 -18.17 -2.48 -9.69
N MET A 127 -18.23 -3.38 -8.70
CA MET A 127 -17.38 -3.29 -7.51
C MET A 127 -15.98 -3.84 -7.81
N ALA A 128 -14.97 -3.17 -7.31
CA ALA A 128 -13.59 -3.62 -7.35
C ALA A 128 -13.02 -3.82 -5.96
N THR A 129 -12.31 -4.92 -5.75
CA THR A 129 -11.48 -5.10 -4.57
C THR A 129 -10.21 -4.28 -4.75
N VAL A 130 -10.04 -3.26 -3.94
CA VAL A 130 -8.86 -2.39 -3.91
C VAL A 130 -8.03 -2.70 -2.68
N LYS A 131 -6.76 -2.97 -2.91
CA LYS A 131 -5.75 -3.11 -1.87
C LYS A 131 -5.16 -1.73 -1.58
N TYR A 132 -5.12 -1.33 -0.31
CA TYR A 132 -4.60 -0.03 0.09
C TYR A 132 -3.85 -0.12 1.42
N PHE A 133 -3.14 0.93 1.76
CA PHE A 133 -2.34 0.94 2.98
C PHE A 133 -3.15 1.42 4.18
N TYR A 134 -3.72 2.63 4.11
CA TYR A 134 -4.65 3.19 5.10
C TYR A 134 -5.61 4.16 4.41
N LEU A 135 -6.64 4.58 5.12
CA LEU A 135 -7.58 5.61 4.64
C LEU A 135 -7.12 6.98 5.15
N SER A 136 -7.27 8.01 4.32
CA SER A 136 -7.17 9.40 4.78
C SER A 136 -8.34 9.74 5.71
N ASP A 137 -8.30 10.93 6.32
CA ASP A 137 -9.39 11.45 7.15
C ASP A 137 -10.72 11.58 6.37
N GLU A 138 -10.64 11.73 5.06
CA GLU A 138 -11.76 11.78 4.13
C GLU A 138 -12.21 10.39 3.63
N GLY A 139 -11.63 9.31 4.16
CA GLY A 139 -11.93 7.94 3.76
C GLY A 139 -11.34 7.51 2.41
N VAL A 140 -10.42 8.30 1.85
CA VAL A 140 -9.77 7.97 0.56
C VAL A 140 -8.61 7.01 0.79
N PRO A 141 -8.55 5.88 0.04
CA PRO A 141 -7.44 4.93 0.12
C PRO A 141 -6.10 5.55 -0.28
N LEU A 142 -5.06 5.29 0.50
CA LEU A 142 -3.70 5.69 0.20
C LEU A 142 -2.91 4.53 -0.42
N GLN A 143 -2.19 4.83 -1.50
CA GLN A 143 -1.50 3.86 -2.36
C GLN A 143 -2.46 2.75 -2.86
N PRO A 144 -3.62 3.11 -3.44
CA PRO A 144 -4.61 2.14 -3.87
C PRO A 144 -4.12 1.36 -5.10
N VAL A 145 -4.37 0.06 -5.09
CA VAL A 145 -4.10 -0.83 -6.21
C VAL A 145 -5.32 -1.72 -6.42
N LEU A 146 -5.90 -1.71 -7.61
CA LEU A 146 -7.04 -2.56 -7.94
C LEU A 146 -6.58 -4.01 -8.09
N LYS A 147 -7.11 -4.88 -7.25
CA LYS A 147 -6.72 -6.29 -7.15
C LYS A 147 -7.59 -7.19 -8.03
N ALA A 148 -8.89 -6.95 -8.04
CA ALA A 148 -9.85 -7.72 -8.82
C ALA A 148 -11.12 -6.90 -9.03
N ILE A 149 -11.79 -7.13 -10.15
CA ILE A 149 -13.15 -6.65 -10.44
C ILE A 149 -14.12 -7.74 -10.02
N ARG A 150 -15.20 -7.38 -9.34
CA ARG A 150 -16.21 -8.32 -8.86
C ARG A 150 -17.32 -8.43 -9.89
N ASP A 151 -17.50 -9.63 -10.40
CA ASP A 151 -18.69 -10.01 -11.17
C ASP A 151 -19.67 -10.67 -10.19
N TYR A 152 -20.51 -9.85 -9.55
CA TYR A 152 -21.68 -10.37 -8.85
C TYR A 152 -22.77 -10.54 -9.90
N GLU A 153 -23.15 -11.77 -10.15
CA GLU A 153 -24.42 -12.10 -10.80
C GLU A 153 -25.58 -11.92 -9.83
#